data_e2f779f4afb01d058f3f724b9055146f
#
_entry.id   e2f779f4afb01d058f3f724b9055146f
#
_cell.length_a   1.000
_cell.length_b   1.000
_cell.length_c   1.000
_cell.angle_alpha   90.00
_cell.angle_beta   90.00
_cell.angle_gamma   90.00
#
_symmetry.space_group_name_H-M   'P 1'
#
loop_
_entity.id
_entity.type
_entity.pdbx_description
1 polymer ?
#
loop_
_entity_poly.entity_id
_entity_poly.type
_entity_poly.pdbx_seq_one_letter_code
_entity_poly.pdbx_strand_id
1 'polypeptide(L)'
;MIAELQCVVLDCPEPLRLAEFYEALLGGSVNRPDPRWALGEAWSTLHTPSGLVLAFQRVPATEYRPPQWPDPARPQQFHLDFGVPDLDGAREQVLALGATPLDVSDGRTWHIYADPAGHPFCLVRHFRP
;
A
#
# COMPACT_ATOMS: atom_id res chain seq x y z
N MET A 1 9.89 -14.37 22.88
CA MET A 1 9.39 -13.21 22.10
C MET A 1 9.80 -11.93 22.82
N ILE A 2 10.44 -11.00 22.10
CA ILE A 2 10.91 -9.74 22.67
C ILE A 2 9.98 -8.59 22.25
N ALA A 3 9.40 -8.67 21.04
CA ALA A 3 8.60 -7.59 20.47
C ALA A 3 7.46 -8.15 19.62
N GLU A 4 6.47 -7.32 19.36
CA GLU A 4 5.37 -7.63 18.46
C GLU A 4 5.37 -6.63 17.32
N LEU A 5 5.00 -7.09 16.12
CA LEU A 5 4.80 -6.18 15.00
C LEU A 5 3.54 -5.33 15.26
N GLN A 6 3.72 -4.03 15.42
CA GLN A 6 2.59 -3.11 15.64
C GLN A 6 1.92 -2.70 14.35
N CYS A 7 2.73 -2.28 13.39
CA CYS A 7 2.23 -1.83 12.09
C CYS A 7 3.35 -1.78 11.07
N VAL A 8 2.98 -1.59 9.81
CA VAL A 8 3.90 -1.26 8.73
C VAL A 8 3.64 0.19 8.35
N VAL A 9 4.68 1.02 8.33
CA VAL A 9 4.57 2.46 8.08
C VAL A 9 5.05 2.77 6.66
N LEU A 10 4.23 3.48 5.91
CA LEU A 10 4.56 3.99 4.59
C LEU A 10 4.66 5.51 4.65
N ASP A 11 5.78 6.05 4.17
CA ASP A 11 5.95 7.49 4.05
C ASP A 11 5.17 8.01 2.85
N CYS A 12 4.59 9.19 2.96
CA CYS A 12 3.80 9.79 1.89
C CYS A 12 3.55 11.27 2.14
N PRO A 13 3.23 12.05 1.10
CA PRO A 13 2.86 13.46 1.30
C PRO A 13 1.45 13.63 1.89
N GLU A 14 0.52 12.71 1.63
CA GLU A 14 -0.89 12.84 2.01
C GLU A 14 -1.39 11.55 2.69
N PRO A 15 -1.20 11.41 4.01
CA PRO A 15 -1.53 10.19 4.74
C PRO A 15 -2.98 9.72 4.58
N LEU A 16 -3.94 10.61 4.72
CA LEU A 16 -5.35 10.22 4.62
C LEU A 16 -5.69 9.70 3.22
N ARG A 17 -5.19 10.35 2.19
CA ARG A 17 -5.44 9.94 0.82
C ARG A 17 -4.87 8.55 0.54
N LEU A 18 -3.65 8.28 1.01
CA LEU A 18 -3.04 6.97 0.82
C LEU A 18 -3.78 5.90 1.63
N ALA A 19 -4.21 6.24 2.85
CA ALA A 19 -5.02 5.33 3.66
C ALA A 19 -6.33 4.97 2.95
N GLU A 20 -6.99 5.94 2.33
CA GLU A 20 -8.23 5.70 1.58
C GLU A 20 -8.02 4.82 0.34
N PHE A 21 -6.87 4.97 -0.34
CA PHE A 21 -6.52 4.07 -1.44
C PHE A 21 -6.46 2.62 -0.96
N TYR A 22 -5.73 2.39 0.14
CA TYR A 22 -5.60 1.02 0.67
C TYR A 22 -6.88 0.51 1.31
N GLU A 23 -7.72 1.37 1.86
CA GLU A 23 -9.05 0.97 2.31
C GLU A 23 -9.90 0.44 1.16
N ALA A 24 -9.88 1.13 0.03
CA ALA A 24 -10.60 0.69 -1.16
C ALA A 24 -10.05 -0.64 -1.70
N LEU A 25 -8.74 -0.85 -1.59
CA LEU A 25 -8.09 -2.07 -2.06
C LEU A 25 -8.30 -3.26 -1.11
N LEU A 26 -8.20 -3.04 0.19
CA LEU A 26 -8.11 -4.11 1.19
C LEU A 26 -9.33 -4.22 2.10
N GLY A 27 -10.18 -3.20 2.13
CA GLY A 27 -11.22 -3.08 3.15
C GLY A 27 -10.65 -2.60 4.47
N GLY A 28 -11.45 -2.68 5.52
CA GLY A 28 -11.04 -2.27 6.86
C GLY A 28 -11.52 -0.89 7.24
N SER A 29 -10.85 -0.26 8.20
CA SER A 29 -11.28 1.01 8.78
C SER A 29 -10.13 2.01 8.82
N VAL A 30 -10.30 3.15 8.14
CA VAL A 30 -9.36 4.27 8.18
C VAL A 30 -9.56 5.03 9.49
N ASN A 31 -8.45 5.29 10.20
CA ASN A 31 -8.43 6.11 11.42
C ASN A 31 -9.48 5.67 12.44
N ARG A 32 -9.53 4.37 12.72
CA ARG A 32 -10.40 3.84 13.77
C ARG A 32 -10.20 4.63 15.06
N PRO A 33 -11.29 5.03 15.75
CA PRO A 33 -11.16 5.76 17.01
C PRO A 33 -10.47 4.92 18.08
N ASP A 34 -9.19 5.15 18.26
CA ASP A 34 -8.34 4.45 19.23
C ASP A 34 -7.22 5.40 19.62
N PRO A 35 -7.15 5.81 20.92
CA PRO A 35 -6.12 6.74 21.36
C PRO A 35 -4.69 6.30 21.08
N ARG A 36 -4.45 5.00 20.99
CA ARG A 36 -3.12 4.46 20.68
C ARG A 36 -2.64 4.83 19.29
N TRP A 37 -3.57 5.10 18.38
CA TRP A 37 -3.28 5.38 16.97
C TRP A 37 -3.57 6.83 16.56
N ALA A 38 -4.09 7.64 17.47
CA ALA A 38 -4.50 9.02 17.18
C ALA A 38 -3.31 9.97 17.33
N LEU A 39 -2.41 9.96 16.34
CA LEU A 39 -1.16 10.73 16.37
C LEU A 39 -1.22 12.05 15.57
N GLY A 40 -2.42 12.56 15.28
CA GLY A 40 -2.61 13.84 14.62
C GLY A 40 -2.67 13.75 13.11
N GLU A 41 -2.68 14.91 12.43
CA GLU A 41 -2.88 14.99 10.98
C GLU A 41 -1.71 14.50 10.13
N ALA A 42 -0.52 14.42 10.73
CA ALA A 42 0.66 13.89 10.04
C ALA A 42 0.67 12.36 9.95
N TRP A 43 -0.41 11.72 10.36
CA TRP A 43 -0.49 10.29 10.53
C TRP A 43 -1.90 9.80 10.24
N SER A 44 -2.02 8.72 9.49
CA SER A 44 -3.28 7.99 9.32
C SER A 44 -3.02 6.51 9.42
N THR A 45 -4.05 5.75 9.76
CA THR A 45 -3.97 4.29 9.86
C THR A 45 -5.07 3.63 9.05
N LEU A 46 -4.79 2.40 8.64
CA LEU A 46 -5.79 1.48 8.12
C LEU A 46 -5.70 0.19 8.93
N HIS A 47 -6.77 -0.14 9.63
CA HIS A 47 -6.90 -1.42 10.31
C HIS A 47 -7.54 -2.41 9.34
N THR A 48 -6.72 -3.31 8.78
CA THR A 48 -7.16 -4.24 7.75
C THR A 48 -7.97 -5.40 8.34
N PRO A 49 -8.81 -6.06 7.53
CA PRO A 49 -9.58 -7.23 8.00
C PRO A 49 -8.71 -8.39 8.48
N SER A 50 -7.48 -8.49 7.98
CA SER A 50 -6.55 -9.55 8.40
C SER A 50 -5.92 -9.29 9.78
N GLY A 51 -6.11 -8.09 10.35
CA GLY A 51 -5.50 -7.69 11.59
C GLY A 51 -4.20 -6.90 11.44
N LEU A 52 -3.62 -6.87 10.24
CA LEU A 52 -2.45 -6.03 9.98
C LEU A 52 -2.88 -4.56 9.98
N VAL A 53 -2.09 -3.72 10.64
CA VAL A 53 -2.28 -2.27 10.61
C VAL A 53 -1.25 -1.66 9.65
N LEU A 54 -1.73 -0.91 8.67
CA LEU A 54 -0.90 -0.04 7.86
C LEU A 54 -0.99 1.37 8.43
N ALA A 55 0.14 2.03 8.56
CA ALA A 55 0.19 3.41 8.97
C ALA A 55 0.83 4.25 7.86
N PHE A 56 0.42 5.50 7.78
CA PHE A 56 0.86 6.41 6.72
C PHE A 56 1.37 7.67 7.39
N GLN A 57 2.66 7.91 7.23
CA GLN A 57 3.35 9.01 7.91
C GLN A 57 3.67 10.11 6.90
N ARG A 58 3.32 11.33 7.25
CA ARG A 58 3.55 12.47 6.38
C ARG A 58 5.03 12.81 6.27
N VAL A 59 5.48 12.90 5.03
CA VAL A 59 6.73 13.57 4.67
C VAL A 59 6.32 14.76 3.81
N PRO A 60 6.78 15.99 4.11
CA PRO A 60 6.41 17.14 3.30
C PRO A 60 6.68 16.91 1.82
N ALA A 61 5.76 17.37 0.96
CA ALA A 61 5.86 17.13 -0.49
C ALA A 61 7.17 17.63 -1.10
N THR A 62 7.76 18.68 -0.51
CA THR A 62 9.05 19.24 -0.94
C THR A 62 10.23 18.32 -0.64
N GLU A 63 10.06 17.38 0.29
CA GLU A 63 11.12 16.48 0.75
C GLU A 63 10.89 15.04 0.31
N TYR A 64 9.64 14.69 -0.01
CA TYR A 64 9.28 13.33 -0.36
C TYR A 64 9.91 12.91 -1.68
N ARG A 65 10.56 11.74 -1.68
CA ARG A 65 11.18 11.13 -2.87
C ARG A 65 10.64 9.71 -3.00
N PRO A 66 9.66 9.47 -3.88
CA PRO A 66 9.12 8.13 -4.05
C PRO A 66 10.16 7.17 -4.61
N PRO A 67 10.07 5.88 -4.29
CA PRO A 67 10.85 4.88 -4.99
C PRO A 67 10.43 4.83 -6.45
N GLN A 68 11.36 4.47 -7.33
CA GLN A 68 11.11 4.32 -8.77
C GLN A 68 11.65 2.98 -9.22
N TRP A 69 10.84 1.96 -9.14
CA TRP A 69 11.22 0.66 -9.63
C TRP A 69 11.25 0.66 -11.17
N PRO A 70 12.29 0.11 -11.83
CA PRO A 70 13.45 -0.58 -11.28
C PRO A 70 14.73 0.28 -11.18
N ASP A 71 14.61 1.60 -11.02
CA ASP A 71 15.76 2.50 -10.99
C ASP A 71 16.60 2.25 -9.73
N PRO A 72 17.88 1.82 -9.87
CA PRO A 72 18.72 1.57 -8.70
C PRO A 72 19.08 2.82 -7.91
N ALA A 73 18.91 4.02 -8.46
CA ALA A 73 19.12 5.27 -7.74
C ALA A 73 17.98 5.60 -6.78
N ARG A 74 16.81 4.99 -6.98
CA ARG A 74 15.62 5.17 -6.13
C ARG A 74 14.95 3.83 -5.87
N PRO A 75 15.64 2.90 -5.19
CA PRO A 75 15.13 1.56 -5.00
C PRO A 75 13.93 1.53 -4.07
N GLN A 76 13.05 0.57 -4.29
CA GLN A 76 12.14 0.14 -3.25
C GLN A 76 12.97 -0.60 -2.19
N GLN A 77 12.75 -0.38 -0.93
CA GLN A 77 13.45 -1.15 0.09
C GLN A 77 12.68 -2.44 0.43
N PHE A 78 11.37 -2.41 0.27
CA PHE A 78 10.50 -3.56 0.35
C PHE A 78 9.18 -3.23 -0.37
N HIS A 79 8.33 -4.23 -0.54
CA HIS A 79 7.01 -4.04 -1.12
C HIS A 79 6.00 -4.98 -0.46
N LEU A 80 4.73 -4.73 -0.69
CA LEU A 80 3.65 -5.56 -0.19
C LEU A 80 3.08 -6.38 -1.35
N ASP A 81 2.75 -7.64 -1.06
CA ASP A 81 2.05 -8.51 -2.01
C ASP A 81 0.61 -8.70 -1.52
N PHE A 82 -0.34 -8.48 -2.41
CA PHE A 82 -1.75 -8.68 -2.13
C PHE A 82 -2.31 -9.78 -3.01
N GLY A 83 -2.98 -10.74 -2.42
CA GLY A 83 -3.57 -11.85 -3.14
C GLY A 83 -4.90 -11.46 -3.80
N VAL A 84 -5.08 -11.82 -5.06
CA VAL A 84 -6.33 -11.61 -5.80
C VAL A 84 -6.74 -12.89 -6.53
N PRO A 85 -8.04 -13.12 -6.75
CA PRO A 85 -8.48 -14.30 -7.48
C PRO A 85 -8.25 -14.19 -9.00
N ASP A 86 -8.31 -12.97 -9.54
CA ASP A 86 -8.21 -12.70 -10.96
C ASP A 86 -7.36 -11.45 -11.21
N LEU A 87 -6.20 -11.63 -11.85
CA LEU A 87 -5.28 -10.53 -12.12
C LEU A 87 -5.84 -9.48 -13.08
N ASP A 88 -6.56 -9.91 -14.12
CA ASP A 88 -7.08 -8.98 -15.13
C ASP A 88 -8.20 -8.11 -14.55
N GLY A 89 -9.13 -8.72 -13.82
CA GLY A 89 -10.19 -7.97 -13.15
C GLY A 89 -9.65 -7.03 -12.08
N ALA A 90 -8.68 -7.48 -11.31
CA ALA A 90 -8.03 -6.65 -10.28
C ALA A 90 -7.27 -5.47 -10.90
N ARG A 91 -6.66 -5.67 -12.08
CA ARG A 91 -5.96 -4.61 -12.80
C ARG A 91 -6.87 -3.42 -13.08
N GLU A 92 -8.04 -3.68 -13.62
CA GLU A 92 -9.00 -2.60 -13.92
C GLU A 92 -9.39 -1.84 -12.65
N GLN A 93 -9.61 -2.57 -11.56
CA GLN A 93 -10.01 -1.99 -10.29
C GLN A 93 -8.93 -1.12 -9.68
N VAL A 94 -7.67 -1.59 -9.62
CA VAL A 94 -6.59 -0.79 -9.00
C VAL A 94 -6.23 0.42 -9.83
N LEU A 95 -6.30 0.34 -11.16
CA LEU A 95 -6.07 1.49 -12.02
C LEU A 95 -7.15 2.56 -11.79
N ALA A 96 -8.40 2.15 -11.61
CA ALA A 96 -9.49 3.08 -11.30
C ALA A 96 -9.29 3.78 -9.94
N LEU A 97 -8.59 3.16 -9.00
CA LEU A 97 -8.28 3.74 -7.69
C LEU A 97 -7.08 4.70 -7.72
N GLY A 98 -6.34 4.75 -8.83
CA GLY A 98 -5.20 5.64 -8.97
C GLY A 98 -3.83 4.96 -8.93
N ALA A 99 -3.78 3.63 -8.98
CA ALA A 99 -2.50 2.92 -9.11
C ALA A 99 -1.93 3.12 -10.52
N THR A 100 -0.61 3.07 -10.62
CA THR A 100 0.12 3.14 -11.88
C THR A 100 0.73 1.78 -12.20
N PRO A 101 0.54 1.21 -13.40
CA PRO A 101 1.16 -0.05 -13.73
C PRO A 101 2.67 0.12 -13.93
N LEU A 102 3.46 -0.77 -13.33
CA LEU A 102 4.91 -0.79 -13.49
C LEU A 102 5.35 -2.00 -14.33
N ASP A 103 4.79 -3.17 -14.04
CA ASP A 103 5.05 -4.38 -14.82
C ASP A 103 3.81 -5.28 -14.76
N VAL A 104 3.06 -5.29 -15.85
CA VAL A 104 1.80 -6.04 -15.96
C VAL A 104 1.85 -7.02 -17.13
N SER A 105 3.00 -7.62 -17.36
CA SER A 105 3.21 -8.56 -18.47
C SER A 105 2.27 -9.76 -18.37
N ASP A 106 1.75 -10.18 -19.51
CA ASP A 106 0.88 -11.36 -19.61
C ASP A 106 1.63 -12.65 -19.26
N GLY A 107 0.88 -13.66 -18.83
CA GLY A 107 1.42 -14.99 -18.57
C GLY A 107 2.07 -15.17 -17.23
N ARG A 108 2.09 -14.14 -16.38
CA ARG A 108 2.60 -14.23 -15.01
C ARG A 108 1.48 -14.43 -14.01
N THR A 109 1.87 -14.85 -12.80
CA THR A 109 0.96 -14.99 -11.67
C THR A 109 1.01 -13.76 -10.75
N TRP A 110 1.73 -12.70 -11.15
CA TRP A 110 1.82 -11.43 -10.42
C TRP A 110 1.93 -10.25 -11.37
N HIS A 111 1.45 -9.10 -10.91
CA HIS A 111 1.64 -7.80 -11.57
C HIS A 111 2.16 -6.80 -10.57
N ILE A 112 2.96 -5.84 -11.02
CA ILE A 112 3.54 -4.79 -10.17
C ILE A 112 2.92 -3.44 -10.52
N TYR A 113 2.51 -2.72 -9.48
CA TYR A 113 1.92 -1.38 -9.58
C TYR A 113 2.61 -0.45 -8.60
N ALA A 114 2.46 0.86 -8.82
CA ALA A 114 2.75 1.87 -7.83
C ALA A 114 1.44 2.41 -7.24
N ASP A 115 1.42 2.63 -5.93
CA ASP A 115 0.30 3.31 -5.29
C ASP A 115 0.35 4.82 -5.57
N PRO A 116 -0.65 5.63 -5.14
CA PRO A 116 -0.64 7.06 -5.40
C PRO A 116 0.55 7.84 -4.85
N ALA A 117 1.27 7.28 -3.88
CA ALA A 117 2.50 7.87 -3.35
C ALA A 117 3.77 7.32 -4.02
N GLY A 118 3.62 6.36 -4.94
CA GLY A 118 4.72 5.78 -5.69
C GLY A 118 5.30 4.50 -5.10
N HIS A 119 4.78 4.00 -3.99
CA HIS A 119 5.28 2.73 -3.43
C HIS A 119 4.88 1.56 -4.31
N PRO A 120 5.84 0.70 -4.70
CA PRO A 120 5.50 -0.52 -5.43
C PRO A 120 4.72 -1.50 -4.57
N PHE A 121 3.75 -2.16 -5.18
CA PHE A 121 3.08 -3.31 -4.59
C PHE A 121 2.77 -4.32 -5.70
N CYS A 122 2.62 -5.58 -5.31
CA CYS A 122 2.26 -6.64 -6.25
C CYS A 122 0.83 -7.08 -6.01
N LEU A 123 0.13 -7.38 -7.08
CA LEU A 123 -1.04 -8.22 -7.05
C LEU A 123 -0.60 -9.63 -7.45
N VAL A 124 -0.89 -10.60 -6.63
CA VAL A 124 -0.48 -11.99 -6.83
C VAL A 124 -1.73 -12.86 -6.87
N ARG A 125 -1.82 -13.74 -7.86
CA ARG A 125 -2.93 -14.67 -7.89
C ARG A 125 -2.85 -15.60 -6.69
N HIS A 126 -3.95 -15.68 -5.93
CA HIS A 126 -4.00 -16.53 -4.73
C HIS A 126 -3.59 -17.97 -5.01
N PHE A 127 -2.83 -18.52 -4.09
CA PHE A 127 -2.75 -19.97 -3.94
C PHE A 127 -3.93 -20.38 -3.08
N ARG A 128 -4.94 -20.92 -3.68
CA ARG A 128 -6.11 -21.32 -2.91
C ARG A 128 -6.19 -22.82 -2.81
N PRO A 129 -6.50 -23.28 -1.63
CA PRO A 129 -6.91 -24.65 -1.51
C PRO A 129 -8.23 -24.88 -2.22
#